data_ab7a091f2df202aa7be8445e010e95ba
#
_entry.id   ab7a091f2df202aa7be8445e010e95ba
#
_cell.length_a   1.000
_cell.length_b   1.000
_cell.length_c   1.000
_cell.angle_alpha   90.00
_cell.angle_beta   90.00
_cell.angle_gamma   90.00
#
_symmetry.space_group_name_H-M   'P 1'
#
loop_
_entity.id
_entity.type
_entity.pdbx_description
1 polymer ?
#
loop_
_entity_poly.entity_id
_entity_poly.type
_entity_poly.pdbx_seq_one_letter_code
_entity_poly.pdbx_strand_id
1 'polypeptide(L)'
;MKRIVIIAVIVAAALAGVAFYSGMFSRDNAAQAADAQQAAPGGAPAGRQGGGARGGGRGQLTVELAPVVHAEVDRELAVVGNLIGDQTVSVVPRTAGRLEEISVKLGDRVGRGQRIARIEDEEIREQVKQAEAAFEVAKATIRQREADLDLAKTNVERSRNLFQRQLLPQQTLDDAEAKYQSAQASLDLARAQNNQSQARLDELRINLQNTLIVSPVNGFVARRSADPGAFVSANAPIVEVVDITRVRLVANIIEKDLKQIGVGDMARVSVDAFPGEDFMGRIARVSPVLDPATRTAPIEVEIANNQFRLKPGMYARVGIVTESHPNALVVPTNSLVDANGTRGVYLAINNVASFHPVKVGIEGNERTEILDGVAEGDRVVTTGAAGLRNGDPILLAGGAGGRGGRGGRGGRGGQGGEQSPAASAQQAPAATRDSGFGTRSPEPALGSKGSEGAKGSEGAKGSSPGGAGREGGRGGFGGRRGGQRPGGAPRTGPDTQ
;
A
#
# COMPACT_ATOMS: atom_id res chain seq x y z
N MET A 1 10.87 -31.70 -42.78
CA MET A 1 11.40 -30.61 -43.61
C MET A 1 10.69 -29.26 -43.38
N LYS A 2 9.37 -29.17 -43.33
CA LYS A 2 8.67 -27.87 -43.14
C LYS A 2 8.96 -27.14 -41.80
N ARG A 3 9.20 -27.86 -40.72
CA ARG A 3 9.51 -27.24 -39.42
C ARG A 3 10.94 -26.64 -39.30
N ILE A 4 11.89 -27.18 -40.03
CA ILE A 4 13.28 -26.67 -40.08
C ILE A 4 13.36 -25.37 -40.87
N VAL A 5 12.56 -25.25 -41.93
CA VAL A 5 12.49 -24.03 -42.75
C VAL A 5 11.86 -22.86 -41.99
N ILE A 6 10.84 -23.11 -41.15
CA ILE A 6 10.20 -22.08 -40.32
C ILE A 6 11.16 -21.55 -39.24
N ILE A 7 11.95 -22.45 -38.63
CA ILE A 7 12.95 -22.04 -37.63
C ILE A 7 14.06 -21.21 -38.27
N ALA A 8 14.51 -21.58 -39.47
CA ALA A 8 15.54 -20.83 -40.19
C ALA A 8 15.06 -19.41 -40.61
N VAL A 9 13.79 -19.26 -40.97
CA VAL A 9 13.21 -17.95 -41.32
C VAL A 9 13.07 -17.05 -40.07
N ILE A 10 12.70 -17.61 -38.90
CA ILE A 10 12.59 -16.85 -37.65
C ILE A 10 13.96 -16.39 -37.16
N VAL A 11 14.98 -17.23 -37.28
CA VAL A 11 16.37 -16.87 -36.91
C VAL A 11 16.94 -15.80 -37.86
N ALA A 12 16.66 -15.90 -39.16
CA ALA A 12 17.08 -14.87 -40.13
C ALA A 12 16.39 -13.51 -39.89
N ALA A 13 15.09 -13.51 -39.53
CA ALA A 13 14.35 -12.30 -39.19
C ALA A 13 14.85 -11.65 -37.85
N ALA A 14 15.21 -12.47 -36.89
CA ALA A 14 15.78 -11.98 -35.62
C ALA A 14 17.20 -11.37 -35.83
N LEU A 15 18.04 -11.95 -36.66
CA LEU A 15 19.37 -11.41 -37.00
C LEU A 15 19.28 -10.11 -37.84
N ALA A 16 18.29 -10.00 -38.75
CA ALA A 16 18.03 -8.76 -39.48
C ALA A 16 17.52 -7.64 -38.57
N GLY A 17 16.70 -7.95 -37.56
CA GLY A 17 16.22 -7.01 -36.54
C GLY A 17 17.34 -6.45 -35.65
N VAL A 18 18.30 -7.29 -35.24
CA VAL A 18 19.47 -6.87 -34.46
C VAL A 18 20.41 -5.98 -35.26
N ALA A 19 20.63 -6.30 -36.57
CA ALA A 19 21.47 -5.49 -37.43
C ALA A 19 20.83 -4.11 -37.76
N PHE A 20 19.51 -4.02 -37.84
CA PHE A 20 18.78 -2.76 -38.03
C PHE A 20 18.81 -1.89 -36.76
N TYR A 21 18.67 -2.52 -35.57
CA TYR A 21 18.69 -1.82 -34.28
C TYR A 21 20.10 -1.28 -33.93
N SER A 22 21.18 -2.01 -34.25
CA SER A 22 22.56 -1.57 -34.03
C SER A 22 23.03 -0.48 -35.02
N GLY A 23 22.43 -0.43 -36.23
CA GLY A 23 22.74 0.61 -37.22
C GLY A 23 22.08 1.96 -36.98
N MET A 24 21.03 2.02 -36.15
CA MET A 24 20.29 3.26 -35.88
C MET A 24 20.91 4.11 -34.72
N PHE A 25 21.79 3.49 -33.89
CA PHE A 25 22.44 4.19 -32.77
C PHE A 25 23.87 4.73 -33.10
N SER A 26 24.37 4.58 -34.33
CA SER A 26 25.73 4.96 -34.70
C SER A 26 25.83 6.19 -35.62
N ARG A 27 24.74 6.95 -35.84
CA ARG A 27 24.73 8.03 -36.84
C ARG A 27 24.72 9.46 -36.29
N ASP A 28 24.69 9.69 -34.97
CA ASP A 28 24.59 11.06 -34.43
C ASP A 28 25.85 11.63 -33.76
N ASN A 29 27.04 11.03 -33.90
CA ASN A 29 28.25 11.56 -33.29
C ASN A 29 29.40 11.94 -34.28
N ALA A 30 29.10 12.15 -35.58
CA ALA A 30 30.15 12.51 -36.57
C ALA A 30 29.98 13.90 -37.22
N ALA A 31 29.11 14.77 -36.67
CA ALA A 31 28.85 16.10 -37.31
C ALA A 31 29.24 17.31 -36.46
N GLN A 32 30.06 17.18 -35.41
CA GLN A 32 30.50 18.34 -34.59
C GLN A 32 32.02 18.50 -34.40
N ALA A 33 32.85 17.94 -35.26
CA ALA A 33 34.30 18.08 -35.17
C ALA A 33 34.99 18.66 -36.42
N ALA A 34 34.31 19.46 -37.26
CA ALA A 34 34.91 19.97 -38.50
C ALA A 34 34.72 21.48 -38.78
N ASP A 35 34.70 22.32 -37.73
CA ASP A 35 34.71 23.80 -37.96
C ASP A 35 35.54 24.57 -36.93
N ALA A 36 36.82 24.26 -36.82
CA ALA A 36 37.78 25.07 -36.08
C ALA A 36 39.19 24.94 -36.63
N GLN A 37 39.43 25.27 -37.89
CA GLN A 37 40.78 25.52 -38.39
C GLN A 37 40.72 26.28 -39.73
N GLN A 38 40.73 27.62 -39.67
CA GLN A 38 41.37 28.50 -40.67
C GLN A 38 41.03 29.95 -40.39
N ALA A 39 42.00 30.67 -39.81
CA ALA A 39 42.36 32.04 -40.20
C ALA A 39 43.44 32.62 -39.26
N ALA A 40 44.63 32.60 -39.69
CA ALA A 40 45.64 33.66 -39.43
C ALA A 40 46.19 34.04 -40.83
N PRO A 41 46.85 35.18 -41.08
CA PRO A 41 47.50 36.11 -40.17
C PRO A 41 47.37 37.61 -40.64
N GLY A 42 47.85 38.51 -39.80
CA GLY A 42 48.35 39.79 -40.36
C GLY A 42 48.11 41.03 -39.48
N GLY A 43 49.19 41.62 -38.97
CA GLY A 43 49.27 43.04 -38.74
C GLY A 43 49.53 43.52 -37.30
N ALA A 44 50.78 43.53 -36.88
CA ALA A 44 51.22 44.50 -35.86
C ALA A 44 51.30 45.89 -36.44
N PRO A 45 51.15 46.94 -35.65
CA PRO A 45 52.32 47.72 -35.30
C PRO A 45 52.43 48.12 -33.81
N ALA A 46 53.70 48.37 -33.51
CA ALA A 46 54.30 48.67 -32.24
C ALA A 46 53.89 50.04 -31.63
N GLY A 47 54.03 50.11 -30.30
CA GLY A 47 54.53 51.29 -29.65
C GLY A 47 53.61 51.94 -28.64
N ARG A 48 53.86 51.68 -27.34
CA ARG A 48 54.33 52.76 -26.42
C ARG A 48 54.50 52.21 -25.01
N GLN A 49 55.75 52.30 -24.57
CA GLN A 49 56.14 52.22 -23.17
C GLN A 49 55.48 53.33 -22.35
N GLY A 50 54.99 52.97 -21.20
CA GLY A 50 54.53 53.86 -20.16
C GLY A 50 54.48 53.10 -18.84
N GLY A 51 55.57 53.19 -18.09
CA GLY A 51 55.74 52.62 -16.77
C GLY A 51 54.74 53.15 -15.77
N GLY A 52 54.29 52.27 -14.88
CA GLY A 52 53.46 52.57 -13.74
C GLY A 52 53.29 51.29 -12.92
N ALA A 53 54.27 50.98 -12.07
CA ALA A 53 54.09 50.05 -10.98
C ALA A 53 52.99 50.59 -10.07
N ARG A 54 51.77 50.14 -10.28
CA ARG A 54 50.69 50.22 -9.27
C ARG A 54 50.54 48.87 -8.65
N GLY A 55 50.95 48.76 -7.37
CA GLY A 55 50.63 47.69 -6.48
C GLY A 55 49.13 47.42 -6.58
N GLY A 56 48.77 46.29 -7.20
CA GLY A 56 47.42 45.83 -7.30
C GLY A 56 46.94 45.35 -5.92
N GLY A 57 46.43 46.29 -5.12
CA GLY A 57 45.57 45.94 -4.01
C GLY A 57 44.36 45.24 -4.60
N ARG A 58 44.18 43.94 -4.28
CA ARG A 58 42.95 43.23 -4.60
C ARG A 58 41.79 44.04 -4.03
N GLY A 59 40.76 44.28 -4.83
CA GLY A 59 39.57 44.96 -4.38
C GLY A 59 39.01 44.25 -3.16
N GLN A 60 38.50 44.99 -2.23
CA GLN A 60 37.83 44.45 -1.05
C GLN A 60 36.68 43.57 -1.50
N LEU A 61 36.65 42.29 -1.05
CA LEU A 61 35.59 41.34 -1.36
C LEU A 61 34.41 41.58 -0.40
N THR A 62 33.22 41.71 -0.96
CA THR A 62 31.98 41.79 -0.17
C THR A 62 31.62 40.40 0.31
N VAL A 63 31.47 40.23 1.61
CA VAL A 63 31.22 38.95 2.26
C VAL A 63 30.00 39.03 3.20
N GLU A 64 29.35 37.93 3.38
CA GLU A 64 28.32 37.72 4.42
C GLU A 64 28.95 37.01 5.59
N LEU A 65 28.47 37.35 6.80
CA LEU A 65 28.93 36.75 8.02
C LEU A 65 27.78 36.00 8.71
N ALA A 66 28.10 34.88 9.33
CA ALA A 66 27.23 34.20 10.24
C ALA A 66 27.92 34.01 11.62
N PRO A 67 27.17 34.07 12.73
CA PRO A 67 27.73 33.80 14.03
C PRO A 67 27.92 32.29 14.21
N VAL A 68 28.95 31.89 14.94
CA VAL A 68 29.14 30.56 15.50
C VAL A 68 28.22 30.44 16.69
N VAL A 69 27.33 29.45 16.68
CA VAL A 69 26.31 29.25 17.73
C VAL A 69 26.24 27.79 18.13
N HIS A 70 25.72 27.54 19.32
CA HIS A 70 25.32 26.19 19.69
C HIS A 70 23.96 25.84 19.09
N ALA A 71 23.90 24.74 18.36
CA ALA A 71 22.66 24.22 17.79
C ALA A 71 22.73 22.72 17.60
N GLU A 72 21.58 22.11 17.34
CA GLU A 72 21.49 20.71 16.96
C GLU A 72 22.04 20.51 15.54
N VAL A 73 22.84 19.47 15.40
CA VAL A 73 23.34 19.00 14.10
C VAL A 73 23.16 17.49 13.99
N ASP A 74 22.60 17.08 12.89
CA ASP A 74 22.31 15.69 12.58
C ASP A 74 23.13 15.23 11.39
N ARG A 75 23.66 14.01 11.50
CA ARG A 75 24.16 13.29 10.35
C ARG A 75 23.03 12.50 9.73
N GLU A 76 22.62 12.86 8.54
CA GLU A 76 21.58 12.19 7.80
C GLU A 76 22.17 11.30 6.70
N LEU A 77 21.73 10.05 6.69
CA LEU A 77 21.94 9.14 5.57
C LEU A 77 20.78 9.27 4.59
N ALA A 78 21.04 9.82 3.42
CA ALA A 78 20.02 10.00 2.38
C ALA A 78 19.84 8.71 1.56
N VAL A 79 18.65 8.17 1.56
CA VAL A 79 18.25 7.02 0.74
C VAL A 79 16.91 7.30 0.05
N VAL A 80 16.59 6.49 -0.94
CA VAL A 80 15.34 6.62 -1.70
C VAL A 80 14.57 5.31 -1.64
N GLY A 81 13.25 5.41 -1.68
CA GLY A 81 12.40 4.24 -1.62
C GLY A 81 11.00 4.50 -2.14
N ASN A 82 10.18 3.45 -2.10
CA ASN A 82 8.79 3.48 -2.52
C ASN A 82 7.88 3.28 -1.32
N LEU A 83 6.80 4.04 -1.28
CA LEU A 83 5.74 3.84 -0.30
C LEU A 83 4.87 2.65 -0.69
N ILE A 84 4.57 1.80 0.28
CA ILE A 84 3.60 0.71 0.17
C ILE A 84 2.57 0.84 1.28
N GLY A 85 1.38 0.24 1.08
CA GLY A 85 0.38 0.18 2.14
C GLY A 85 0.83 -0.68 3.32
N ASP A 86 0.23 -0.47 4.48
CA ASP A 86 0.49 -1.32 5.65
C ASP A 86 0.09 -2.77 5.35
N GLN A 87 -1.08 -2.94 4.76
CA GLN A 87 -1.57 -4.22 4.28
C GLN A 87 -2.21 -4.06 2.90
N THR A 88 -1.87 -4.96 2.00
CA THR A 88 -2.53 -5.08 0.69
C THR A 88 -3.13 -6.47 0.60
N VAL A 89 -4.46 -6.55 0.47
CA VAL A 89 -5.18 -7.81 0.45
C VAL A 89 -6.03 -7.92 -0.80
N SER A 90 -5.77 -8.96 -1.57
CA SER A 90 -6.65 -9.35 -2.68
C SER A 90 -7.86 -10.10 -2.12
N VAL A 91 -9.04 -9.52 -2.28
CA VAL A 91 -10.30 -10.14 -1.87
C VAL A 91 -10.72 -11.13 -2.95
N VAL A 92 -10.77 -12.39 -2.57
CA VAL A 92 -11.08 -13.52 -3.46
C VAL A 92 -12.34 -14.25 -2.99
N PRO A 93 -13.15 -14.80 -3.89
CA PRO A 93 -14.30 -15.62 -3.54
C PRO A 93 -13.84 -17.01 -3.10
N ARG A 94 -14.58 -17.63 -2.21
CA ARG A 94 -14.35 -19.02 -1.79
C ARG A 94 -15.05 -20.04 -2.70
N THR A 95 -16.12 -19.60 -3.38
CA THR A 95 -16.92 -20.41 -4.30
C THR A 95 -16.89 -19.77 -5.69
N ALA A 96 -16.95 -20.60 -6.72
CA ALA A 96 -17.13 -20.12 -8.10
C ALA A 96 -18.60 -19.80 -8.34
N GLY A 97 -18.86 -18.82 -9.20
CA GLY A 97 -20.20 -18.44 -9.60
C GLY A 97 -20.23 -17.12 -10.36
N ARG A 98 -21.43 -16.71 -10.75
CA ARG A 98 -21.64 -15.42 -11.40
C ARG A 98 -21.78 -14.32 -10.36
N LEU A 99 -21.08 -13.20 -10.58
CA LEU A 99 -21.23 -12.02 -9.73
C LEU A 99 -22.57 -11.33 -10.01
N GLU A 100 -23.42 -11.28 -9.02
CA GLU A 100 -24.69 -10.56 -9.10
C GLU A 100 -24.48 -9.06 -8.92
N GLU A 101 -23.69 -8.70 -7.92
CA GLU A 101 -23.50 -7.31 -7.50
C GLU A 101 -22.09 -7.09 -6.98
N ILE A 102 -21.53 -5.91 -7.27
CA ILE A 102 -20.33 -5.37 -6.61
C ILE A 102 -20.72 -4.01 -6.02
N SER A 103 -20.72 -3.91 -4.70
CA SER A 103 -21.23 -2.74 -3.96
C SER A 103 -20.16 -1.65 -3.77
N VAL A 104 -18.94 -1.83 -4.28
CA VAL A 104 -17.82 -0.91 -4.07
C VAL A 104 -17.20 -0.47 -5.38
N LYS A 105 -16.64 0.75 -5.39
CA LYS A 105 -15.93 1.36 -6.52
C LYS A 105 -14.47 1.61 -6.17
N LEU A 106 -13.66 1.87 -7.18
CA LEU A 106 -12.27 2.31 -7.01
C LEU A 106 -12.22 3.56 -6.13
N GLY A 107 -11.36 3.54 -5.10
CA GLY A 107 -11.18 4.64 -4.16
C GLY A 107 -12.13 4.63 -2.97
N ASP A 108 -13.16 3.77 -2.95
CA ASP A 108 -14.08 3.68 -1.82
C ASP A 108 -13.37 3.17 -0.57
N ARG A 109 -13.74 3.74 0.57
CA ARG A 109 -13.31 3.23 1.87
C ARG A 109 -14.19 2.07 2.29
N VAL A 110 -13.55 0.97 2.71
CA VAL A 110 -14.22 -0.24 3.16
C VAL A 110 -13.77 -0.62 4.56
N GLY A 111 -14.71 -1.09 5.37
CA GLY A 111 -14.45 -1.62 6.71
C GLY A 111 -14.31 -3.14 6.69
N ARG A 112 -13.62 -3.69 7.69
CA ARG A 112 -13.54 -5.12 7.91
C ARG A 112 -14.95 -5.71 8.09
N GLY A 113 -15.28 -6.79 7.38
CA GLY A 113 -16.60 -7.42 7.39
C GLY A 113 -17.64 -6.71 6.50
N GLN A 114 -17.30 -5.56 5.89
CA GLN A 114 -18.19 -4.90 4.95
C GLN A 114 -18.35 -5.72 3.67
N ARG A 115 -19.59 -5.84 3.18
CA ARG A 115 -19.89 -6.53 1.93
C ARG A 115 -19.28 -5.77 0.76
N ILE A 116 -18.54 -6.51 -0.06
CA ILE A 116 -17.89 -6.02 -1.28
C ILE A 116 -18.67 -6.47 -2.51
N ALA A 117 -19.02 -7.76 -2.55
CA ALA A 117 -19.70 -8.35 -3.68
C ALA A 117 -20.60 -9.51 -3.23
N ARG A 118 -21.50 -9.93 -4.11
CA ARG A 118 -22.36 -11.10 -3.95
C ARG A 118 -22.32 -11.93 -5.22
N ILE A 119 -22.15 -13.23 -5.04
CA ILE A 119 -22.32 -14.24 -6.07
C ILE A 119 -23.79 -14.64 -6.09
N GLU A 120 -24.31 -14.95 -7.27
CA GLU A 120 -25.66 -15.48 -7.46
C GLU A 120 -25.89 -16.69 -6.53
N ASP A 121 -26.87 -16.59 -5.64
CA ASP A 121 -27.05 -17.50 -4.54
C ASP A 121 -28.43 -18.17 -4.51
N GLU A 122 -29.25 -17.94 -5.55
CA GLU A 122 -30.64 -18.42 -5.60
C GLU A 122 -30.72 -19.95 -5.50
N GLU A 123 -29.91 -20.66 -6.25
CA GLU A 123 -29.87 -22.13 -6.20
C GLU A 123 -29.45 -22.65 -4.81
N ILE A 124 -28.43 -22.03 -4.23
CA ILE A 124 -27.95 -22.45 -2.89
C ILE A 124 -29.00 -22.16 -1.82
N ARG A 125 -29.76 -21.05 -1.92
CA ARG A 125 -30.86 -20.75 -1.01
C ARG A 125 -31.97 -21.80 -1.08
N GLU A 126 -32.33 -22.24 -2.27
CA GLU A 126 -33.32 -23.31 -2.43
C GLU A 126 -32.82 -24.64 -1.85
N GLN A 127 -31.52 -24.96 -2.03
CA GLN A 127 -30.91 -26.14 -1.40
C GLN A 127 -30.93 -26.06 0.13
N VAL A 128 -30.67 -24.85 0.71
CA VAL A 128 -30.78 -24.60 2.16
C VAL A 128 -32.21 -24.87 2.65
N LYS A 129 -33.22 -24.31 1.97
CA LYS A 129 -34.63 -24.55 2.33
C LYS A 129 -35.00 -26.02 2.29
N GLN A 130 -34.54 -26.73 1.27
CA GLN A 130 -34.78 -28.21 1.17
C GLN A 130 -34.11 -28.97 2.32
N ALA A 131 -32.89 -28.61 2.69
CA ALA A 131 -32.20 -29.19 3.81
C ALA A 131 -32.84 -28.86 5.17
N GLU A 132 -33.38 -27.64 5.33
CA GLU A 132 -34.15 -27.25 6.51
C GLU A 132 -35.43 -28.09 6.65
N ALA A 133 -36.15 -28.31 5.56
CA ALA A 133 -37.30 -29.20 5.57
C ALA A 133 -36.93 -30.64 5.94
N ALA A 134 -35.83 -31.15 5.39
CA ALA A 134 -35.34 -32.51 5.73
C ALA A 134 -34.93 -32.63 7.21
N PHE A 135 -34.29 -31.59 7.76
CA PHE A 135 -33.93 -31.54 9.19
C PHE A 135 -35.20 -31.54 10.09
N GLU A 136 -36.23 -30.77 9.74
CA GLU A 136 -37.49 -30.77 10.51
C GLU A 136 -38.21 -32.12 10.44
N VAL A 137 -38.16 -32.86 9.31
CA VAL A 137 -38.66 -34.22 9.21
C VAL A 137 -37.88 -35.16 10.13
N ALA A 138 -36.55 -35.10 10.13
CA ALA A 138 -35.74 -35.93 11.03
C ALA A 138 -36.02 -35.63 12.50
N LYS A 139 -36.25 -34.39 12.88
CA LYS A 139 -36.64 -33.96 14.22
C LYS A 139 -38.03 -34.46 14.62
N ALA A 140 -38.99 -34.49 13.68
CA ALA A 140 -40.30 -35.09 13.92
C ALA A 140 -40.21 -36.57 14.13
N THR A 141 -39.31 -37.26 13.41
CA THR A 141 -39.05 -38.72 13.59
C THR A 141 -38.48 -38.99 14.99
N ILE A 142 -37.62 -38.18 15.55
CA ILE A 142 -37.16 -38.31 16.93
C ILE A 142 -38.35 -38.28 17.89
N ARG A 143 -39.23 -37.29 17.78
CA ARG A 143 -40.41 -37.18 18.66
C ARG A 143 -41.30 -38.41 18.58
N GLN A 144 -41.48 -38.98 17.38
CA GLN A 144 -42.21 -40.24 17.21
C GLN A 144 -41.52 -41.39 17.93
N ARG A 145 -40.18 -41.55 17.77
CA ARG A 145 -39.42 -42.63 18.43
C ARG A 145 -39.33 -42.45 19.96
N GLU A 146 -39.35 -41.24 20.43
CA GLU A 146 -39.42 -40.91 21.87
C GLU A 146 -40.76 -41.38 22.46
N ALA A 147 -41.88 -41.18 21.75
CA ALA A 147 -43.18 -41.66 22.17
C ALA A 147 -43.25 -43.20 22.12
N ASP A 148 -42.67 -43.83 21.07
CA ASP A 148 -42.58 -45.31 20.97
C ASP A 148 -41.75 -45.88 22.14
N LEU A 149 -40.64 -45.26 22.51
CA LEU A 149 -39.80 -45.65 23.63
C LEU A 149 -40.54 -45.53 24.97
N ASP A 150 -41.26 -44.40 25.19
CA ASP A 150 -42.03 -44.19 26.43
C ASP A 150 -43.12 -45.23 26.59
N LEU A 151 -43.83 -45.57 25.50
CA LEU A 151 -44.81 -46.66 25.50
C LEU A 151 -44.15 -48.02 25.83
N ALA A 152 -43.01 -48.35 25.20
CA ALA A 152 -42.28 -49.58 25.46
C ALA A 152 -41.79 -49.67 26.91
N LYS A 153 -41.28 -48.52 27.45
CA LYS A 153 -40.84 -48.40 28.84
C LYS A 153 -41.98 -48.66 29.82
N THR A 154 -43.14 -48.03 29.60
CA THR A 154 -44.31 -48.24 30.43
C THR A 154 -44.75 -49.68 30.42
N ASN A 155 -44.69 -50.38 29.27
CA ASN A 155 -45.04 -51.82 29.14
C ASN A 155 -44.05 -52.73 29.90
N VAL A 156 -42.72 -52.47 29.83
CA VAL A 156 -41.69 -53.18 30.59
C VAL A 156 -41.95 -53.04 32.09
N GLU A 157 -42.15 -51.79 32.55
CA GLU A 157 -42.43 -51.55 33.98
C GLU A 157 -43.69 -52.30 34.48
N ARG A 158 -44.74 -52.30 33.68
CA ARG A 158 -45.95 -53.01 33.99
C ARG A 158 -45.69 -54.55 34.03
N SER A 159 -45.01 -55.10 33.02
CA SER A 159 -44.66 -56.50 32.92
C SER A 159 -43.78 -56.96 34.09
N ARG A 160 -42.79 -56.11 34.47
CA ARG A 160 -41.90 -56.37 35.60
C ARG A 160 -42.67 -56.46 36.92
N ASN A 161 -43.59 -55.49 37.16
CA ASN A 161 -44.41 -55.45 38.35
C ASN A 161 -45.36 -56.67 38.44
N LEU A 162 -45.96 -57.13 37.31
CA LEU A 162 -46.82 -58.35 37.27
C LEU A 162 -45.99 -59.63 37.46
N PHE A 163 -44.80 -59.69 36.88
CA PHE A 163 -43.88 -60.81 37.05
C PHE A 163 -43.45 -60.96 38.50
N GLN A 164 -43.11 -59.90 39.20
CA GLN A 164 -42.78 -59.94 40.64
C GLN A 164 -43.90 -60.44 41.51
N ARG A 165 -45.15 -60.25 41.05
CA ARG A 165 -46.36 -60.78 41.74
C ARG A 165 -46.73 -62.17 41.26
N GLN A 166 -45.87 -62.81 40.43
CA GLN A 166 -46.11 -64.19 39.88
C GLN A 166 -47.39 -64.27 38.99
N LEU A 167 -47.82 -63.17 38.42
CA LEU A 167 -49.00 -63.07 37.56
C LEU A 167 -48.69 -63.14 36.07
N LEU A 168 -47.40 -63.18 35.67
CA LEU A 168 -46.95 -63.14 34.29
C LEU A 168 -45.83 -64.18 34.05
N PRO A 169 -45.82 -64.93 32.91
CA PRO A 169 -44.71 -65.81 32.50
C PRO A 169 -43.44 -64.99 32.20
N GLN A 170 -42.26 -65.61 32.48
CA GLN A 170 -40.94 -64.94 32.20
C GLN A 170 -40.78 -64.60 30.74
N GLN A 171 -41.21 -65.42 29.79
CA GLN A 171 -41.13 -65.18 28.37
C GLN A 171 -41.77 -63.81 27.99
N THR A 172 -42.92 -63.49 28.61
CA THR A 172 -43.62 -62.21 28.33
C THR A 172 -42.87 -61.01 28.85
N LEU A 173 -42.12 -61.16 29.97
CA LEU A 173 -41.21 -60.10 30.45
C LEU A 173 -40.03 -59.93 29.49
N ASP A 174 -39.37 -61.04 29.09
CA ASP A 174 -38.26 -61.04 28.17
C ASP A 174 -38.65 -60.41 26.82
N ASP A 175 -39.86 -60.67 26.29
CA ASP A 175 -40.42 -60.06 25.09
C ASP A 175 -40.63 -58.55 25.26
N ALA A 176 -41.09 -58.10 26.42
CA ALA A 176 -41.24 -56.65 26.69
C ALA A 176 -39.92 -55.99 26.82
N GLU A 177 -38.91 -56.59 27.45
CA GLU A 177 -37.56 -56.02 27.55
C GLU A 177 -36.86 -55.93 26.17
N ALA A 178 -37.02 -56.95 25.31
CA ALA A 178 -36.52 -56.93 23.94
C ALA A 178 -37.15 -55.77 23.10
N LYS A 179 -38.48 -55.58 23.26
CA LYS A 179 -39.17 -54.42 22.59
C LYS A 179 -38.67 -53.07 23.08
N TYR A 180 -38.41 -52.92 24.39
CA TYR A 180 -37.85 -51.71 24.93
C TYR A 180 -36.45 -51.44 24.35
N GLN A 181 -35.57 -52.45 24.34
CA GLN A 181 -34.25 -52.35 23.77
C GLN A 181 -34.29 -51.96 22.26
N SER A 182 -35.24 -52.59 21.51
CA SER A 182 -35.46 -52.25 20.09
C SER A 182 -35.95 -50.81 19.90
N ALA A 183 -36.85 -50.32 20.75
CA ALA A 183 -37.31 -48.93 20.69
C ALA A 183 -36.21 -47.95 21.02
N GLN A 184 -35.35 -48.28 22.01
CA GLN A 184 -34.17 -47.48 22.35
C GLN A 184 -33.19 -47.39 21.18
N ALA A 185 -32.85 -48.53 20.57
CA ALA A 185 -31.97 -48.55 19.39
C ALA A 185 -32.56 -47.76 18.21
N SER A 186 -33.89 -47.79 18.04
CA SER A 186 -34.60 -47.05 17.00
C SER A 186 -34.55 -45.54 17.25
N LEU A 187 -34.64 -45.10 18.51
CA LEU A 187 -34.47 -43.70 18.89
C LEU A 187 -33.01 -43.24 18.63
N ASP A 188 -32.04 -44.04 18.99
CA ASP A 188 -30.62 -43.70 18.77
C ASP A 188 -30.30 -43.61 17.27
N LEU A 189 -30.89 -44.47 16.44
CA LEU A 189 -30.80 -44.36 14.98
C LEU A 189 -31.45 -43.05 14.49
N ALA A 190 -32.64 -42.71 14.98
CA ALA A 190 -33.32 -41.47 14.59
C ALA A 190 -32.49 -40.20 14.99
N ARG A 191 -31.84 -40.23 16.15
CA ARG A 191 -30.93 -39.19 16.59
C ARG A 191 -29.71 -39.05 15.68
N ALA A 192 -29.11 -40.18 15.26
CA ALA A 192 -28.00 -40.18 14.33
C ALA A 192 -28.40 -39.58 12.96
N GLN A 193 -29.59 -39.95 12.45
CA GLN A 193 -30.14 -39.40 11.21
C GLN A 193 -30.41 -37.88 11.31
N ASN A 194 -30.91 -37.39 12.46
CA ASN A 194 -31.10 -35.96 12.69
C ASN A 194 -29.75 -35.22 12.69
N ASN A 195 -28.74 -35.77 13.37
CA ASN A 195 -27.39 -35.16 13.36
C ASN A 195 -26.80 -35.12 11.95
N GLN A 196 -27.04 -36.14 11.13
CA GLN A 196 -26.64 -36.15 9.72
C GLN A 196 -27.35 -35.05 8.93
N SER A 197 -28.68 -34.89 9.11
CA SER A 197 -29.45 -33.84 8.43
C SER A 197 -29.04 -32.44 8.87
N GLN A 198 -28.73 -32.24 10.15
CA GLN A 198 -28.20 -30.99 10.68
C GLN A 198 -26.85 -30.68 10.07
N ALA A 199 -25.91 -31.62 10.03
CA ALA A 199 -24.59 -31.41 9.43
C ALA A 199 -24.70 -31.00 7.95
N ARG A 200 -25.65 -31.62 7.22
CA ARG A 200 -25.90 -31.23 5.81
C ARG A 200 -26.46 -29.81 5.67
N LEU A 201 -27.38 -29.42 6.56
CA LEU A 201 -27.94 -28.09 6.62
C LEU A 201 -26.84 -27.06 6.91
N ASP A 202 -25.97 -27.33 7.89
CA ASP A 202 -24.89 -26.44 8.28
C ASP A 202 -23.87 -26.31 7.16
N GLU A 203 -23.54 -27.35 6.42
CA GLU A 203 -22.68 -27.29 5.23
C GLU A 203 -23.25 -26.34 4.17
N LEU A 204 -24.55 -26.46 3.86
CA LEU A 204 -25.20 -25.62 2.87
C LEU A 204 -25.30 -24.17 3.33
N ARG A 205 -25.50 -23.91 4.62
CA ARG A 205 -25.45 -22.55 5.18
C ARG A 205 -24.08 -21.92 5.06
N ILE A 206 -23.01 -22.68 5.29
CA ILE A 206 -21.64 -22.22 5.08
C ILE A 206 -21.44 -21.88 3.59
N ASN A 207 -21.91 -22.72 2.68
CA ASN A 207 -21.82 -22.45 1.25
C ASN A 207 -22.57 -21.17 0.86
N LEU A 208 -23.76 -20.94 1.43
CA LEU A 208 -24.51 -19.71 1.25
C LEU A 208 -23.76 -18.49 1.81
N GLN A 209 -23.13 -18.60 2.97
CA GLN A 209 -22.30 -17.51 3.51
C GLN A 209 -21.10 -17.21 2.61
N ASN A 210 -20.52 -18.22 1.98
CA ASN A 210 -19.39 -18.05 1.08
C ASN A 210 -19.74 -17.33 -0.23
N THR A 211 -21.02 -17.20 -0.59
CA THR A 211 -21.46 -16.37 -1.73
C THR A 211 -21.37 -14.87 -1.41
N LEU A 212 -21.34 -14.52 -0.13
CA LEU A 212 -21.18 -13.16 0.33
C LEU A 212 -19.70 -12.84 0.50
N ILE A 213 -19.18 -11.94 -0.31
CA ILE A 213 -17.77 -11.57 -0.31
C ILE A 213 -17.62 -10.31 0.52
N VAL A 214 -16.83 -10.41 1.60
CA VAL A 214 -16.60 -9.32 2.55
C VAL A 214 -15.12 -8.94 2.62
N SER A 215 -14.85 -7.69 3.02
CA SER A 215 -13.47 -7.23 3.24
C SER A 215 -12.87 -7.88 4.49
N PRO A 216 -11.67 -8.46 4.42
CA PRO A 216 -10.98 -9.00 5.59
C PRO A 216 -10.28 -7.90 6.41
N VAL A 217 -10.07 -6.71 5.85
CA VAL A 217 -9.34 -5.58 6.45
C VAL A 217 -10.09 -4.27 6.27
N ASN A 218 -9.72 -3.28 7.07
CA ASN A 218 -10.11 -1.89 6.81
C ASN A 218 -9.17 -1.32 5.75
N GLY A 219 -9.68 -0.47 4.85
CA GLY A 219 -8.81 0.14 3.85
C GLY A 219 -9.57 0.83 2.74
N PHE A 220 -8.91 0.99 1.61
CA PHE A 220 -9.46 1.58 0.40
C PHE A 220 -9.37 0.60 -0.75
N VAL A 221 -10.34 0.63 -1.64
CA VAL A 221 -10.35 -0.16 -2.86
C VAL A 221 -9.29 0.40 -3.82
N ALA A 222 -8.18 -0.33 -3.97
CA ALA A 222 -7.07 0.05 -4.84
C ALA A 222 -7.31 -0.38 -6.30
N ARG A 223 -7.98 -1.50 -6.51
CA ARG A 223 -8.29 -2.03 -7.84
C ARG A 223 -9.53 -2.91 -7.80
N ARG A 224 -10.30 -2.87 -8.87
CA ARG A 224 -11.40 -3.80 -9.15
C ARG A 224 -11.03 -4.63 -10.37
N SER A 225 -11.05 -5.96 -10.23
CA SER A 225 -10.62 -6.90 -11.27
C SER A 225 -11.77 -7.64 -11.95
N ALA A 226 -13.00 -7.51 -11.41
CA ALA A 226 -14.19 -8.15 -11.95
C ALA A 226 -15.36 -7.16 -12.00
N ASP A 227 -16.31 -7.40 -12.89
CA ASP A 227 -17.52 -6.60 -13.08
C ASP A 227 -18.78 -7.42 -12.73
N PRO A 228 -19.89 -6.75 -12.35
CA PRO A 228 -21.18 -7.42 -12.17
C PRO A 228 -21.57 -8.19 -13.46
N GLY A 229 -22.08 -9.40 -13.28
CA GLY A 229 -22.43 -10.30 -14.40
C GLY A 229 -21.29 -11.20 -14.85
N ALA A 230 -20.04 -10.95 -14.46
CA ALA A 230 -18.91 -11.82 -14.78
C ALA A 230 -18.96 -13.13 -13.99
N PHE A 231 -18.50 -14.21 -14.60
CA PHE A 231 -18.27 -15.46 -13.90
C PHE A 231 -16.89 -15.44 -13.24
N VAL A 232 -16.82 -15.70 -11.94
CA VAL A 232 -15.58 -15.75 -11.17
C VAL A 232 -15.31 -17.16 -10.67
N SER A 233 -14.06 -17.56 -10.76
CA SER A 233 -13.59 -18.82 -10.19
C SER A 233 -13.21 -18.65 -8.72
N ALA A 234 -13.22 -19.71 -7.96
CA ALA A 234 -12.67 -19.69 -6.61
C ALA A 234 -11.21 -19.21 -6.64
N ASN A 235 -10.83 -18.39 -5.66
CA ASN A 235 -9.51 -17.75 -5.52
C ASN A 235 -9.13 -16.74 -6.62
N ALA A 236 -10.02 -16.38 -7.55
CA ALA A 236 -9.76 -15.30 -8.49
C ALA A 236 -9.94 -13.94 -7.79
N PRO A 237 -9.00 -12.97 -7.91
CA PRO A 237 -9.14 -11.67 -7.26
C PRO A 237 -10.29 -10.87 -7.87
N ILE A 238 -11.20 -10.37 -7.02
CA ILE A 238 -12.31 -9.50 -7.41
C ILE A 238 -11.96 -8.03 -7.16
N VAL A 239 -11.46 -7.77 -5.95
CA VAL A 239 -11.11 -6.42 -5.49
C VAL A 239 -9.81 -6.51 -4.70
N GLU A 240 -8.97 -5.51 -4.84
CA GLU A 240 -7.79 -5.31 -4.02
C GLU A 240 -8.05 -4.19 -3.02
N VAL A 241 -7.89 -4.48 -1.73
CA VAL A 241 -8.06 -3.53 -0.63
C VAL A 241 -6.72 -3.25 0.00
N VAL A 242 -6.39 -1.98 0.16
CA VAL A 242 -5.13 -1.52 0.75
C VAL A 242 -5.41 -0.68 1.98
N ASP A 243 -4.81 -1.06 3.10
CA ASP A 243 -4.77 -0.23 4.30
C ASP A 243 -3.67 0.82 4.17
N ILE A 244 -4.06 2.09 4.22
CA ILE A 244 -3.16 3.24 4.14
C ILE A 244 -3.21 4.11 5.39
N THR A 245 -3.75 3.62 6.50
CA THR A 245 -3.72 4.32 7.80
C THR A 245 -2.28 4.56 8.27
N ARG A 246 -1.42 3.62 7.96
CA ARG A 246 0.03 3.73 8.01
C ARG A 246 0.57 3.34 6.65
N VAL A 247 1.67 3.96 6.27
CA VAL A 247 2.39 3.56 5.07
C VAL A 247 3.79 3.12 5.45
N ARG A 248 4.27 2.12 4.75
CA ARG A 248 5.64 1.65 4.90
C ARG A 248 6.44 2.10 3.69
N LEU A 249 7.57 2.71 3.96
CA LEU A 249 8.53 3.03 2.93
C LEU A 249 9.58 1.93 2.91
N VAL A 250 9.77 1.32 1.75
CA VAL A 250 10.81 0.33 1.52
C VAL A 250 11.95 1.00 0.77
N ALA A 251 13.13 1.04 1.40
CA ALA A 251 14.35 1.58 0.84
C ALA A 251 15.49 0.57 0.99
N ASN A 252 16.51 0.69 0.17
CA ASN A 252 17.67 -0.18 0.18
C ASN A 252 18.89 0.58 0.70
N ILE A 253 19.56 0.02 1.71
CA ILE A 253 20.79 0.58 2.30
C ILE A 253 21.97 -0.26 1.93
N ILE A 254 23.07 0.38 1.57
CA ILE A 254 24.34 -0.31 1.24
C ILE A 254 25.02 -0.86 2.49
N GLU A 255 25.76 -1.95 2.33
CA GLU A 255 26.40 -2.68 3.42
C GLU A 255 27.24 -1.80 4.36
N LYS A 256 27.99 -0.81 3.81
CA LYS A 256 28.87 0.05 4.61
C LYS A 256 28.10 0.91 5.63
N ASP A 257 26.86 1.31 5.30
CA ASP A 257 26.06 2.22 6.13
C ASP A 257 25.12 1.47 7.09
N LEU A 258 25.00 0.13 6.92
CA LEU A 258 24.14 -0.71 7.72
C LEU A 258 24.49 -0.70 9.23
N LYS A 259 25.75 -0.48 9.57
CA LYS A 259 26.21 -0.40 10.96
C LYS A 259 25.76 0.87 11.68
N GLN A 260 25.38 1.90 10.92
CA GLN A 260 25.04 3.22 11.44
C GLN A 260 23.53 3.37 11.69
N ILE A 261 22.72 2.35 11.32
CA ILE A 261 21.28 2.38 11.44
C ILE A 261 20.77 1.26 12.34
N GLY A 262 19.72 1.55 13.07
CA GLY A 262 19.06 0.63 13.98
C GLY A 262 17.52 0.69 13.85
N VAL A 263 16.87 -0.33 14.36
CA VAL A 263 15.41 -0.31 14.53
C VAL A 263 15.06 0.75 15.57
N GLY A 264 14.15 1.66 15.23
CA GLY A 264 13.72 2.77 16.08
C GLY A 264 14.29 4.13 15.68
N ASP A 265 15.31 4.18 14.82
CA ASP A 265 15.89 5.42 14.35
C ASP A 265 14.87 6.29 13.63
N MET A 266 15.00 7.60 13.82
CA MET A 266 14.13 8.58 13.18
C MET A 266 14.48 8.72 11.71
N ALA A 267 13.46 8.83 10.89
CA ALA A 267 13.58 9.02 9.46
C ALA A 267 12.70 10.19 9.01
N ARG A 268 13.30 11.15 8.35
CA ARG A 268 12.61 12.27 7.71
C ARG A 268 12.30 11.88 6.28
N VAL A 269 11.03 11.85 5.92
CA VAL A 269 10.57 11.39 4.62
C VAL A 269 9.97 12.55 3.85
N SER A 270 10.53 12.88 2.70
CA SER A 270 10.00 13.88 1.77
C SER A 270 9.51 13.20 0.51
N VAL A 271 8.36 13.65 0.01
CA VAL A 271 7.75 13.14 -1.23
C VAL A 271 7.55 14.27 -2.21
N ASP A 272 7.78 14.02 -3.50
CA ASP A 272 7.67 15.06 -4.54
C ASP A 272 6.24 15.60 -4.71
N ALA A 273 5.23 14.84 -4.26
CA ALA A 273 3.83 15.28 -4.26
C ALA A 273 3.52 16.38 -3.23
N PHE A 274 4.37 16.58 -2.23
CA PHE A 274 4.20 17.58 -1.16
C PHE A 274 5.53 18.29 -0.92
N PRO A 275 5.94 19.18 -1.85
CA PRO A 275 7.23 19.85 -1.75
C PRO A 275 7.26 20.79 -0.52
N GLY A 276 8.34 20.69 0.26
CA GLY A 276 8.53 21.48 1.48
C GLY A 276 7.84 20.93 2.73
N GLU A 277 7.19 19.76 2.65
CA GLU A 277 6.65 19.07 3.81
C GLU A 277 7.42 17.80 4.09
N ASP A 278 7.82 17.63 5.34
CA ASP A 278 8.49 16.42 5.83
C ASP A 278 7.53 15.57 6.66
N PHE A 279 7.52 14.29 6.38
CA PHE A 279 6.77 13.29 7.14
C PHE A 279 7.74 12.53 8.04
N MET A 280 7.47 12.54 9.34
CA MET A 280 8.30 11.82 10.29
C MET A 280 7.94 10.35 10.33
N GLY A 281 8.92 9.50 10.16
CA GLY A 281 8.82 8.06 10.26
C GLY A 281 9.87 7.49 11.20
N ARG A 282 9.78 6.17 11.43
CA ARG A 282 10.78 5.40 12.19
C ARG A 282 11.13 4.13 11.44
N ILE A 283 12.39 3.72 11.54
CA ILE A 283 12.82 2.41 11.04
C ILE A 283 12.14 1.33 11.87
N ALA A 284 11.18 0.63 11.26
CA ALA A 284 10.46 -0.47 11.90
C ALA A 284 11.21 -1.80 11.75
N ARG A 285 11.88 -1.99 10.61
CA ARG A 285 12.58 -3.25 10.30
C ARG A 285 13.80 -2.98 9.44
N VAL A 286 14.84 -3.77 9.70
CA VAL A 286 16.05 -3.86 8.89
C VAL A 286 16.21 -5.33 8.52
N SER A 287 16.38 -5.63 7.24
CA SER A 287 16.57 -6.99 6.79
C SER A 287 17.91 -7.54 7.31
N PRO A 288 17.94 -8.74 7.88
CA PRO A 288 19.20 -9.40 8.29
C PRO A 288 19.95 -10.00 7.10
N VAL A 289 19.35 -10.00 5.91
CA VAL A 289 19.93 -10.58 4.69
C VAL A 289 20.15 -9.49 3.66
N LEU A 290 21.37 -9.42 3.13
CA LEU A 290 21.73 -8.56 2.03
C LEU A 290 21.42 -9.25 0.70
N ASP A 291 20.97 -8.47 -0.28
CA ASP A 291 20.93 -8.92 -1.67
C ASP A 291 22.37 -8.99 -2.21
N PRO A 292 22.86 -10.17 -2.60
CA PRO A 292 24.24 -10.34 -3.05
C PRO A 292 24.52 -9.64 -4.40
N ALA A 293 23.50 -9.37 -5.21
CA ALA A 293 23.67 -8.72 -6.50
C ALA A 293 23.89 -7.21 -6.35
N THR A 294 23.15 -6.58 -5.44
CA THR A 294 23.19 -5.13 -5.22
C THR A 294 24.02 -4.74 -3.99
N ARG A 295 24.34 -5.69 -3.12
CA ARG A 295 24.99 -5.50 -1.81
C ARG A 295 24.26 -4.49 -0.92
N THR A 296 22.93 -4.57 -0.97
CA THR A 296 22.05 -3.72 -0.17
C THR A 296 21.15 -4.56 0.74
N ALA A 297 20.76 -3.99 1.86
CA ALA A 297 19.73 -4.53 2.75
C ALA A 297 18.46 -3.68 2.64
N PRO A 298 17.29 -4.28 2.42
CA PRO A 298 16.05 -3.57 2.49
C PRO A 298 15.72 -3.18 3.94
N ILE A 299 15.27 -1.95 4.10
CA ILE A 299 14.72 -1.42 5.34
C ILE A 299 13.27 -1.01 5.15
N GLU A 300 12.49 -1.08 6.22
CA GLU A 300 11.13 -0.58 6.26
C GLU A 300 11.03 0.57 7.26
N VAL A 301 10.62 1.73 6.77
CA VAL A 301 10.30 2.91 7.59
C VAL A 301 8.79 3.02 7.68
N GLU A 302 8.26 3.03 8.90
CA GLU A 302 6.82 3.19 9.16
C GLU A 302 6.49 4.66 9.36
N ILE A 303 5.45 5.14 8.67
CA ILE A 303 5.01 6.53 8.67
C ILE A 303 3.52 6.56 8.97
N ALA A 304 3.10 7.33 9.97
CA ALA A 304 1.69 7.55 10.26
C ALA A 304 1.03 8.40 9.16
N ASN A 305 -0.11 7.95 8.65
CA ASN A 305 -0.81 8.59 7.55
C ASN A 305 -2.28 8.85 7.90
N ASN A 306 -2.54 9.51 9.00
CA ASN A 306 -3.89 9.76 9.55
C ASN A 306 -4.80 10.55 8.60
N GLN A 307 -4.22 11.36 7.72
CA GLN A 307 -4.94 12.17 6.74
C GLN A 307 -5.04 11.49 5.37
N PHE A 308 -4.52 10.28 5.20
CA PHE A 308 -4.52 9.52 3.95
C PHE A 308 -3.88 10.25 2.75
N ARG A 309 -2.95 11.17 3.03
CA ARG A 309 -2.26 11.97 2.00
C ARG A 309 -1.20 11.17 1.27
N LEU A 310 -0.45 10.36 1.99
CA LEU A 310 0.54 9.46 1.42
C LEU A 310 -0.17 8.27 0.78
N LYS A 311 0.22 7.96 -0.45
CA LYS A 311 -0.39 6.86 -1.21
C LYS A 311 0.66 5.82 -1.58
N PRO A 312 0.32 4.53 -1.53
CA PRO A 312 1.18 3.49 -2.08
C PRO A 312 1.57 3.78 -3.52
N GLY A 313 2.83 3.48 -3.87
CA GLY A 313 3.40 3.79 -5.17
C GLY A 313 4.07 5.16 -5.30
N MET A 314 3.95 6.05 -4.29
CA MET A 314 4.70 7.29 -4.28
C MET A 314 6.18 6.99 -4.03
N TYR A 315 7.04 7.73 -4.74
CA TYR A 315 8.47 7.75 -4.53
C TYR A 315 8.82 8.75 -3.45
N ALA A 316 9.75 8.41 -2.57
CA ALA A 316 10.13 9.25 -1.45
C ALA A 316 11.64 9.24 -1.22
N ARG A 317 12.15 10.37 -0.76
CA ARG A 317 13.52 10.54 -0.24
C ARG A 317 13.45 10.45 1.26
N VAL A 318 14.40 9.76 1.84
CA VAL A 318 14.48 9.51 3.28
C VAL A 318 15.83 9.96 3.79
N GLY A 319 15.82 10.87 4.75
CA GLY A 319 16.97 11.21 5.57
C GLY A 319 16.88 10.45 6.89
N ILE A 320 17.74 9.46 7.08
CA ILE A 320 17.82 8.69 8.32
C ILE A 320 18.84 9.37 9.24
N VAL A 321 18.40 9.80 10.41
CA VAL A 321 19.30 10.39 11.42
C VAL A 321 20.10 9.26 12.04
N THR A 322 21.40 9.26 11.75
CA THR A 322 22.34 8.23 12.26
C THR A 322 23.11 8.69 13.49
N GLU A 323 23.31 9.98 13.64
CA GLU A 323 24.00 10.61 14.78
C GLU A 323 23.43 12.00 14.99
N SER A 324 23.13 12.40 16.21
CA SER A 324 22.60 13.72 16.56
C SER A 324 23.32 14.30 17.75
N HIS A 325 23.85 15.51 17.60
CA HIS A 325 24.46 16.27 18.66
C HIS A 325 23.59 17.52 18.97
N PRO A 326 22.81 17.50 20.06
CA PRO A 326 21.82 18.57 20.32
C PRO A 326 22.41 19.92 20.69
N ASN A 327 23.67 19.97 21.15
CA ASN A 327 24.34 21.17 21.60
C ASN A 327 25.74 21.28 21.02
N ALA A 328 25.87 21.09 19.72
CA ALA A 328 27.14 21.20 19.01
C ALA A 328 27.45 22.66 18.66
N LEU A 329 28.74 23.02 18.68
CA LEU A 329 29.18 24.31 18.15
C LEU A 329 29.17 24.24 16.63
N VAL A 330 28.28 25.01 15.96
CA VAL A 330 28.03 24.86 14.54
C VAL A 330 28.35 26.12 13.75
N VAL A 331 28.76 25.90 12.51
CA VAL A 331 28.89 26.93 11.48
C VAL A 331 28.06 26.55 10.26
N PRO A 332 27.58 27.50 9.45
CA PRO A 332 26.97 27.17 8.17
C PRO A 332 27.97 26.40 7.29
N THR A 333 27.51 25.31 6.66
CA THR A 333 28.39 24.41 5.87
C THR A 333 29.11 25.14 4.74
N ASN A 334 28.51 26.20 4.18
CA ASN A 334 29.11 27.05 3.14
C ASN A 334 30.24 27.97 3.66
N SER A 335 30.51 28.06 4.96
CA SER A 335 31.63 28.78 5.53
C SER A 335 32.94 27.99 5.56
N LEU A 336 32.85 26.66 5.38
CA LEU A 336 34.01 25.80 5.33
C LEU A 336 34.76 25.96 4.01
N VAL A 337 36.05 26.14 4.11
CA VAL A 337 36.97 26.22 2.97
C VAL A 337 38.15 25.29 3.16
N ASP A 338 38.65 24.77 2.04
CA ASP A 338 39.90 23.99 2.01
C ASP A 338 41.01 24.91 1.49
N ALA A 339 41.94 25.24 2.37
CA ALA A 339 43.11 26.05 2.01
C ALA A 339 44.35 25.19 2.13
N ASN A 340 44.96 24.87 0.99
CA ASN A 340 46.18 24.04 0.92
C ASN A 340 46.09 22.66 1.58
N GLY A 341 44.93 22.01 1.46
CA GLY A 341 44.71 20.67 2.06
C GLY A 341 44.34 20.70 3.56
N THR A 342 44.12 21.93 4.12
CA THR A 342 43.66 22.09 5.50
C THR A 342 42.27 22.70 5.49
N ARG A 343 41.31 22.02 6.10
CA ARG A 343 39.97 22.55 6.30
C ARG A 343 39.97 23.63 7.35
N GLY A 344 39.27 24.70 7.09
CA GLY A 344 39.18 25.84 8.01
C GLY A 344 38.03 26.78 7.68
N VAL A 345 37.90 27.80 8.48
CA VAL A 345 36.96 28.92 8.29
C VAL A 345 37.69 30.23 8.27
N TYR A 346 37.15 31.24 7.60
CA TYR A 346 37.64 32.59 7.74
C TYR A 346 36.84 33.34 8.81
N LEU A 347 37.53 33.78 9.86
CA LEU A 347 36.97 34.67 10.87
C LEU A 347 37.12 36.14 10.41
N ALA A 348 36.09 36.93 10.64
CA ALA A 348 36.11 38.37 10.39
C ALA A 348 36.64 39.10 11.61
N ILE A 349 37.96 39.37 11.63
CA ILE A 349 38.62 40.08 12.74
C ILE A 349 39.06 41.49 12.20
N ASN A 350 38.54 42.58 12.77
CA ASN A 350 38.88 43.96 12.38
C ASN A 350 38.76 44.22 10.87
N ASN A 351 37.70 43.68 10.21
CA ASN A 351 37.47 43.79 8.76
C ASN A 351 38.53 43.09 7.90
N VAL A 352 39.26 42.12 8.44
CA VAL A 352 40.24 41.31 7.75
C VAL A 352 39.85 39.84 7.90
N ALA A 353 39.96 39.10 6.82
CA ALA A 353 39.73 37.64 6.84
C ALA A 353 40.93 36.92 7.44
N SER A 354 40.75 36.25 8.57
CA SER A 354 41.78 35.45 9.21
C SER A 354 41.41 33.97 9.05
N PHE A 355 42.28 33.19 8.41
CA PHE A 355 42.08 31.76 8.25
C PHE A 355 42.37 31.00 9.55
N HIS A 356 41.38 30.27 10.04
CA HIS A 356 41.51 29.40 11.22
C HIS A 356 41.28 27.97 10.81
N PRO A 357 42.30 27.09 10.97
CA PRO A 357 42.11 25.65 10.77
C PRO A 357 41.16 25.11 11.83
N VAL A 358 40.20 24.26 11.39
CA VAL A 358 39.20 23.72 12.26
C VAL A 358 39.15 22.19 12.19
N LYS A 359 38.79 21.54 13.30
CA LYS A 359 38.44 20.14 13.31
C LYS A 359 36.92 20.01 13.15
N VAL A 360 36.51 19.40 12.08
CA VAL A 360 35.11 19.19 11.72
C VAL A 360 34.59 17.90 12.39
N GLY A 361 33.43 17.98 12.99
CA GLY A 361 32.68 16.86 13.53
C GLY A 361 31.62 16.34 12.57
N ILE A 362 30.35 16.42 12.95
CA ILE A 362 29.21 16.05 12.10
C ILE A 362 29.02 17.11 11.00
N GLU A 363 29.04 16.66 9.75
CA GLU A 363 28.68 17.46 8.59
C GLU A 363 27.22 17.26 8.26
N GLY A 364 26.36 18.26 8.61
CA GLY A 364 24.96 18.28 8.23
C GLY A 364 24.73 19.04 6.92
N ASN A 365 23.49 19.04 6.44
CA ASN A 365 23.12 19.69 5.18
C ASN A 365 23.31 21.22 5.19
N GLU A 366 22.90 21.88 6.26
CA GLU A 366 22.94 23.33 6.40
C GLU A 366 24.06 23.81 7.35
N ARG A 367 24.37 22.99 8.35
CA ARG A 367 25.31 23.33 9.43
C ARG A 367 26.29 22.20 9.63
N THR A 368 27.51 22.57 10.01
CA THR A 368 28.59 21.64 10.29
C THR A 368 29.10 21.89 11.71
N GLU A 369 29.26 20.84 12.47
CA GLU A 369 29.84 20.86 13.78
C GLU A 369 31.36 21.14 13.71
N ILE A 370 31.82 22.03 14.58
CA ILE A 370 33.23 22.29 14.79
C ILE A 370 33.62 21.82 16.19
N LEU A 371 34.55 20.85 16.23
CA LEU A 371 35.06 20.30 17.49
C LEU A 371 36.16 21.17 18.11
N ASP A 372 36.92 21.88 17.28
CA ASP A 372 38.05 22.71 17.74
C ASP A 372 38.40 23.74 16.66
N GLY A 373 38.87 24.95 17.10
CA GLY A 373 39.37 25.97 16.20
C GLY A 373 38.54 27.29 16.13
N VAL A 374 37.32 27.32 16.71
CA VAL A 374 36.48 28.54 16.82
C VAL A 374 35.82 28.59 18.19
N ALA A 375 35.40 29.78 18.61
CA ALA A 375 34.65 30.00 19.83
C ALA A 375 33.21 30.45 19.53
N GLU A 376 32.31 30.24 20.51
CA GLU A 376 30.95 30.75 20.44
C GLU A 376 30.93 32.27 20.27
N GLY A 377 30.13 32.78 19.35
CA GLY A 377 30.02 34.21 19.04
C GLY A 377 31.02 34.70 18.00
N ASP A 378 31.98 33.88 17.57
CA ASP A 378 32.85 34.22 16.44
C ASP A 378 32.03 34.46 15.18
N ARG A 379 32.52 35.33 14.30
CA ARG A 379 31.85 35.64 13.03
C ARG A 379 32.59 34.96 11.88
N VAL A 380 32.00 33.96 11.28
CA VAL A 380 32.55 33.23 10.12
C VAL A 380 32.02 33.80 8.82
N VAL A 381 32.89 33.84 7.82
CA VAL A 381 32.50 34.27 6.45
C VAL A 381 31.77 33.10 5.78
N THR A 382 30.57 33.35 5.27
CA THR A 382 29.75 32.36 4.55
C THR A 382 29.81 32.54 3.04
N THR A 383 29.35 33.68 2.56
CA THR A 383 29.36 34.00 1.10
C THR A 383 30.65 34.69 0.75
N GLY A 384 31.35 34.20 -0.29
CA GLY A 384 32.64 34.73 -0.73
C GLY A 384 33.88 34.09 -0.06
N ALA A 385 33.72 33.19 0.87
CA ALA A 385 34.79 32.52 1.60
C ALA A 385 35.82 31.84 0.67
N ALA A 386 35.38 31.19 -0.41
CA ALA A 386 36.25 30.45 -1.34
C ALA A 386 37.21 31.38 -2.15
N GLY A 387 36.93 32.70 -2.24
CA GLY A 387 37.76 33.67 -2.94
C GLY A 387 38.79 34.39 -2.05
N LEU A 388 38.69 34.20 -0.72
CA LEU A 388 39.51 34.88 0.26
C LEU A 388 40.87 34.21 0.46
N ARG A 389 41.86 35.01 0.83
CA ARG A 389 43.14 34.57 1.36
C ARG A 389 43.34 35.12 2.76
N ASN A 390 44.19 34.48 3.51
CA ASN A 390 44.53 34.96 4.85
C ASN A 390 45.09 36.36 4.79
N GLY A 391 44.45 37.29 5.49
CA GLY A 391 44.84 38.72 5.53
C GLY A 391 44.12 39.61 4.50
N ASP A 392 43.21 39.11 3.69
CA ASP A 392 42.46 39.94 2.74
C ASP A 392 41.47 40.86 3.47
N PRO A 393 41.40 42.15 3.06
CA PRO A 393 40.41 43.09 3.60
C PRO A 393 39.02 42.76 3.08
N ILE A 394 38.03 42.66 3.98
CA ILE A 394 36.64 42.33 3.67
C ILE A 394 35.70 43.49 3.89
N LEU A 395 34.68 43.57 3.03
CA LEU A 395 33.54 44.46 3.18
C LEU A 395 32.31 43.65 3.57
N LEU A 396 31.61 44.08 4.63
CA LEU A 396 30.39 43.43 5.09
C LEU A 396 29.24 43.78 4.15
N ALA A 397 28.59 42.78 3.61
CA ALA A 397 27.32 42.92 2.87
C ALA A 397 26.26 43.38 3.87
N GLY A 398 25.93 44.68 3.90
CA GLY A 398 24.95 45.25 4.82
C GLY A 398 25.34 46.55 5.50
N GLY A 399 26.57 47.01 5.31
CA GLY A 399 27.06 48.26 5.83
C GLY A 399 26.85 49.47 4.88
N ALA A 400 25.67 49.64 4.33
CA ALA A 400 25.35 50.85 3.57
C ALA A 400 24.75 51.90 4.49
N GLY A 401 25.60 52.58 5.19
CA GLY A 401 25.25 53.69 6.03
C GLY A 401 26.36 54.75 6.07
N GLY A 402 26.77 55.26 4.92
CA GLY A 402 27.78 56.31 4.84
C GLY A 402 27.27 57.51 4.03
N ARG A 403 26.69 58.46 4.75
CA ARG A 403 26.48 59.84 4.28
C ARG A 403 27.79 60.42 3.78
N GLY A 404 27.73 61.08 2.66
CA GLY A 404 28.75 62.14 2.38
C GLY A 404 29.01 62.36 0.91
N GLY A 405 28.49 63.43 0.36
CA GLY A 405 28.87 63.87 -0.93
C GLY A 405 28.00 65.00 -1.48
N ARG A 406 28.04 66.08 -0.80
CA ARG A 406 27.56 67.44 -1.26
C ARG A 406 28.32 67.90 -2.48
N GLY A 407 27.61 68.41 -3.49
CA GLY A 407 28.21 69.46 -4.32
C GLY A 407 27.93 69.40 -5.80
N GLY A 408 27.26 70.47 -6.31
CA GLY A 408 27.39 70.91 -7.68
C GLY A 408 26.11 70.99 -8.49
N ARG A 409 25.27 72.00 -8.27
CA ARG A 409 24.95 73.21 -9.01
C ARG A 409 24.88 73.12 -10.56
N GLY A 410 23.71 73.47 -11.07
CA GLY A 410 23.55 74.18 -12.37
C GLY A 410 22.69 73.37 -13.35
N GLY A 411 21.49 73.81 -13.58
CA GLY A 411 21.04 74.73 -14.54
C GLY A 411 19.80 74.26 -15.29
N ARG A 412 18.73 75.00 -15.06
CA ARG A 412 17.74 75.51 -16.01
C ARG A 412 17.11 74.65 -17.09
N GLY A 413 15.76 74.48 -17.00
CA GLY A 413 14.86 75.15 -17.98
C GLY A 413 13.84 74.16 -18.58
N GLY A 414 12.55 74.59 -18.50
CA GLY A 414 11.51 74.28 -19.45
C GLY A 414 10.40 73.33 -18.90
N GLN A 415 9.45 73.94 -18.29
CA GLN A 415 8.06 74.27 -18.64
C GLN A 415 7.28 73.10 -19.36
N GLY A 416 6.15 72.73 -18.74
CA GLY A 416 4.93 72.55 -19.46
C GLY A 416 4.13 71.31 -19.07
N GLY A 417 3.05 71.57 -18.31
CA GLY A 417 1.73 71.05 -18.49
C GLY A 417 1.36 69.84 -17.65
N GLU A 418 0.78 70.11 -16.52
CA GLU A 418 -0.66 69.98 -16.22
C GLU A 418 -1.27 68.71 -16.81
N GLN A 419 -1.78 67.75 -16.02
CA GLN A 419 -2.96 67.74 -15.19
C GLN A 419 -3.06 66.36 -14.47
N SER A 420 -3.12 66.42 -13.22
CA SER A 420 -3.93 65.47 -12.43
C SER A 420 -5.38 65.90 -12.50
N PRO A 421 -6.41 65.15 -12.15
CA PRO A 421 -6.54 64.60 -10.79
C PRO A 421 -7.34 63.29 -10.60
N ALA A 422 -7.22 62.86 -9.37
CA ALA A 422 -8.27 62.30 -8.46
C ALA A 422 -8.83 60.90 -8.75
N ALA A 423 -8.59 59.93 -7.89
CA ALA A 423 -9.23 59.65 -6.59
C ALA A 423 -10.62 58.98 -6.70
N SER A 424 -10.72 57.82 -6.09
CA SER A 424 -11.80 57.30 -5.24
C SER A 424 -11.69 55.78 -5.22
N ALA A 425 -11.31 55.07 -4.21
CA ALA A 425 -11.83 54.91 -2.86
C ALA A 425 -13.29 54.43 -2.80
N GLN A 426 -13.47 53.40 -1.97
CA GLN A 426 -14.73 52.94 -1.34
C GLN A 426 -15.49 51.88 -2.11
N GLN A 427 -15.97 50.84 -1.56
CA GLN A 427 -16.35 50.34 -0.22
C GLN A 427 -17.16 49.08 -0.46
N ALA A 428 -17.00 48.10 0.37
CA ALA A 428 -18.02 47.09 0.59
C ALA A 428 -19.21 47.74 1.30
N PRO A 429 -20.43 47.21 1.17
CA PRO A 429 -20.99 46.67 2.38
C PRO A 429 -21.82 45.38 2.24
N ALA A 430 -21.93 44.79 3.37
CA ALA A 430 -22.71 43.76 3.93
C ALA A 430 -24.25 43.86 3.76
N ALA A 431 -24.83 42.66 3.83
CA ALA A 431 -26.08 42.29 4.53
C ALA A 431 -27.41 42.97 4.17
N THR A 432 -28.41 42.20 3.90
CA THR A 432 -29.61 41.96 4.73
C THR A 432 -30.74 41.35 3.92
N ARG A 433 -31.32 40.30 4.47
CA ARG A 433 -32.78 40.03 4.71
C ARG A 433 -33.75 40.33 3.56
N ASP A 434 -34.77 39.59 3.28
CA ASP A 434 -35.75 38.80 4.07
C ASP A 434 -36.90 38.39 3.13
N SER A 435 -37.69 37.43 3.58
CA SER A 435 -39.11 37.16 3.18
C SER A 435 -39.31 36.60 1.74
N GLY A 436 -40.01 35.54 1.51
CA GLY A 436 -40.99 34.83 2.27
C GLY A 436 -41.97 34.18 1.32
N PHE A 437 -42.59 33.11 1.76
CA PHE A 437 -43.89 32.57 1.24
C PHE A 437 -43.86 31.97 -0.19
N GLY A 438 -44.20 30.72 -0.40
CA GLY A 438 -45.42 30.05 -0.14
C GLY A 438 -45.47 28.65 -0.76
N THR A 439 -45.78 27.75 0.06
CA THR A 439 -46.71 26.63 -0.06
C THR A 439 -47.28 26.30 -1.44
N ARG A 440 -47.17 25.04 -1.81
CA ARG A 440 -48.32 24.14 -2.04
C ARG A 440 -47.91 22.82 -2.65
N SER A 441 -48.04 21.77 -1.88
CA SER A 441 -48.45 20.46 -2.40
C SER A 441 -49.87 20.58 -2.99
N PRO A 442 -50.26 19.72 -3.90
CA PRO A 442 -51.18 18.67 -3.46
C PRO A 442 -50.98 17.31 -4.15
N GLU A 443 -51.12 16.26 -3.42
CA GLU A 443 -51.83 15.03 -3.74
C GLU A 443 -53.36 15.31 -3.71
N PRO A 444 -54.29 14.37 -4.06
CA PRO A 444 -54.31 13.17 -4.90
C PRO A 444 -55.56 13.12 -5.85
N ALA A 445 -55.66 12.06 -6.68
CA ALA A 445 -56.98 11.51 -7.13
C ALA A 445 -56.70 10.20 -7.91
N LEU A 446 -57.05 9.00 -7.50
CA LEU A 446 -58.34 8.32 -7.41
C LEU A 446 -59.17 8.34 -8.70
N GLY A 447 -59.42 7.11 -9.15
CA GLY A 447 -60.51 6.79 -10.07
C GLY A 447 -60.03 5.96 -11.25
N SER A 448 -60.43 4.84 -11.52
CA SER A 448 -61.51 3.91 -11.27
C SER A 448 -61.75 3.12 -12.56
N LYS A 449 -61.93 1.81 -12.38
CA LYS A 449 -62.92 0.97 -13.11
C LYS A 449 -62.73 0.61 -14.58
N GLY A 450 -62.82 -0.66 -14.76
CA GLY A 450 -63.72 -1.37 -15.68
C GLY A 450 -62.93 -2.31 -16.61
N SER A 451 -63.09 -3.52 -16.50
CA SER A 451 -64.14 -4.50 -16.72
C SER A 451 -63.81 -5.41 -17.89
N GLU A 452 -63.92 -6.67 -17.59
CA GLU A 452 -64.60 -7.69 -18.37
C GLU A 452 -64.08 -8.23 -19.68
N GLY A 453 -64.01 -9.55 -19.70
CA GLY A 453 -64.37 -10.39 -20.82
C GLY A 453 -63.30 -11.46 -21.13
N ALA A 454 -63.36 -12.60 -20.62
CA ALA A 454 -64.20 -13.77 -20.85
C ALA A 454 -63.74 -14.65 -22.01
N LYS A 455 -63.62 -15.96 -21.66
CA LYS A 455 -63.84 -17.16 -22.47
C LYS A 455 -62.85 -17.43 -23.60
N GLY A 456 -62.35 -18.60 -23.73
CA GLY A 456 -62.81 -19.98 -23.64
C GLY A 456 -61.79 -20.86 -24.30
N SER A 457 -61.73 -21.98 -23.83
CA SER A 457 -62.05 -23.31 -24.30
C SER A 457 -60.91 -24.04 -25.01
N GLU A 458 -60.67 -25.20 -24.39
CA GLU A 458 -60.76 -26.55 -24.98
C GLU A 458 -59.73 -27.02 -25.97
N GLY A 459 -59.18 -28.15 -25.60
CA GLY A 459 -59.02 -29.33 -26.46
C GLY A 459 -57.63 -29.91 -26.36
N ALA A 460 -57.44 -30.89 -25.58
CA ALA A 460 -57.69 -32.33 -25.71
C ALA A 460 -56.53 -33.09 -26.38
N LYS A 461 -56.08 -34.07 -25.64
CA LYS A 461 -55.75 -35.46 -26.05
C LYS A 461 -54.57 -35.72 -26.95
N GLY A 462 -53.71 -36.59 -26.42
CA GLY A 462 -53.39 -37.79 -27.13
C GLY A 462 -51.97 -38.32 -26.89
N SER A 463 -51.94 -39.28 -26.03
CA SER A 463 -51.46 -40.66 -26.23
C SER A 463 -49.96 -40.91 -26.36
N SER A 464 -49.47 -41.66 -25.40
CA SER A 464 -48.43 -42.68 -25.56
C SER A 464 -48.85 -43.70 -26.61
N PRO A 465 -48.02 -44.61 -27.12
CA PRO A 465 -47.17 -45.49 -26.35
C PRO A 465 -45.88 -46.03 -27.04
N GLY A 466 -45.03 -46.73 -26.25
CA GLY A 466 -44.59 -48.05 -26.66
C GLY A 466 -43.19 -48.24 -27.18
N GLY A 467 -42.51 -49.22 -26.60
CA GLY A 467 -41.64 -50.17 -27.22
C GLY A 467 -40.20 -50.11 -26.74
N ALA A 468 -39.75 -50.90 -25.82
CA ALA A 468 -39.42 -52.31 -25.83
C ALA A 468 -38.13 -52.64 -26.63
N GLY A 469 -37.24 -53.31 -25.92
CA GLY A 469 -36.26 -54.21 -26.54
C GLY A 469 -34.84 -53.92 -26.05
N ARG A 470 -34.33 -54.63 -25.12
CA ARG A 470 -33.71 -55.97 -25.13
C ARG A 470 -32.21 -55.96 -25.32
N GLU A 471 -31.56 -56.59 -24.33
CA GLU A 471 -30.44 -57.54 -24.40
C GLU A 471 -29.09 -56.98 -24.89
N GLY A 472 -27.99 -57.30 -24.29
CA GLY A 472 -27.50 -58.46 -23.62
C GLY A 472 -25.98 -58.35 -23.47
N GLY A 473 -25.45 -59.14 -22.57
CA GLY A 473 -24.18 -59.84 -22.66
C GLY A 473 -23.08 -59.30 -21.79
N ARG A 474 -22.78 -59.86 -20.65
CA ARG A 474 -21.97 -61.08 -20.35
C ARG A 474 -20.47 -60.89 -20.63
N GLY A 475 -19.71 -61.15 -19.56
CA GLY A 475 -18.33 -61.65 -19.54
C GLY A 475 -17.45 -60.76 -18.68
N GLY A 476 -16.85 -61.07 -17.61
CA GLY A 476 -16.47 -62.37 -17.07
C GLY A 476 -14.97 -62.39 -16.83
N PHE A 477 -14.53 -62.91 -15.69
CA PHE A 477 -13.16 -63.32 -15.36
C PHE A 477 -12.19 -62.18 -14.97
N GLY A 478 -11.46 -62.21 -13.86
CA GLY A 478 -11.05 -63.28 -12.98
C GLY A 478 -9.64 -62.99 -12.48
N GLY A 479 -9.38 -63.34 -11.25
CA GLY A 479 -8.04 -63.73 -10.80
C GLY A 479 -7.29 -62.73 -9.96
N ARG A 480 -7.28 -62.83 -8.70
CA ARG A 480 -6.54 -63.68 -7.75
C ARG A 480 -5.14 -63.20 -7.41
N ARG A 481 -4.98 -63.14 -6.07
CA ARG A 481 -3.76 -63.40 -5.24
C ARG A 481 -2.78 -62.28 -5.13
N GLY A 482 -2.32 -61.95 -4.02
CA GLY A 482 -1.93 -62.46 -2.71
C GLY A 482 -0.89 -61.52 -2.22
N GLY A 483 -0.79 -61.18 -1.06
CA GLY A 483 -0.40 -61.87 0.09
C GLY A 483 0.71 -61.14 0.81
N GLN A 484 0.57 -61.08 2.09
CA GLN A 484 1.61 -61.09 3.11
C GLN A 484 1.96 -59.73 3.79
N ARG A 485 1.44 -59.67 5.00
CA ARG A 485 2.12 -59.15 6.20
C ARG A 485 3.31 -60.10 6.56
N PRO A 486 4.28 -59.75 7.41
CA PRO A 486 4.10 -59.22 8.75
C PRO A 486 5.23 -58.25 9.24
N GLY A 487 4.95 -57.53 10.33
CA GLY A 487 5.59 -57.77 11.62
C GLY A 487 6.67 -56.76 12.04
N GLY A 488 6.50 -56.23 13.25
CA GLY A 488 7.63 -55.82 14.07
C GLY A 488 7.52 -54.44 14.73
N ALA A 489 6.84 -54.37 15.83
CA ALA A 489 7.21 -53.48 16.95
C ALA A 489 8.27 -54.23 17.82
N PRO A 490 8.84 -53.74 18.90
CA PRO A 490 8.84 -52.41 19.55
C PRO A 490 10.23 -52.01 20.14
N ARG A 491 10.26 -50.98 20.98
CA ARG A 491 11.14 -50.71 22.16
C ARG A 491 11.90 -49.39 22.05
N THR A 492 11.65 -48.55 22.97
CA THR A 492 12.09 -48.16 24.33
C THR A 492 12.85 -46.86 24.28
N GLY A 493 12.40 -45.93 25.11
CA GLY A 493 13.20 -44.83 25.60
C GLY A 493 14.34 -45.32 26.52
N PRO A 494 15.09 -44.53 27.20
CA PRO A 494 14.67 -43.48 28.13
C PRO A 494 15.62 -42.22 28.17
N ASP A 495 15.10 -41.20 28.87
CA ASP A 495 15.72 -40.38 29.93
C ASP A 495 17.00 -39.57 29.71
N THR A 496 16.88 -38.38 30.32
CA THR A 496 17.84 -37.55 31.06
C THR A 496 18.65 -36.53 30.24
N GLN A 497 18.46 -35.34 30.41
CA GLN A 497 18.86 -34.21 31.30
C GLN A 497 18.34 -32.91 30.75
#